data_794fad43959b4ad55fdd7132087e06a9
#
_entry.id   794fad43959b4ad55fdd7132087e06a9
#
_cell.length_a   1.000
_cell.length_b   1.000
_cell.length_c   1.000
_cell.angle_alpha   90.00
_cell.angle_beta   90.00
_cell.angle_gamma   90.00
#
_symmetry.space_group_name_H-M   'P 1'
#
loop_
_entity.id
_entity.type
_entity.pdbx_description
1 polymer ?
#
loop_
_entity_poly.entity_id
_entity_poly.type
_entity_poly.pdbx_seq_one_letter_code
_entity_poly.pdbx_strand_id
1 'polypeptide(L)'
;KSILENMLEQTETEYAPWTIVEATDKKYATAKIYATVIRRLEEALEKRTVQKEKKQTEKQEKKQKLFEASVLSNADLSCSYTKEEYKERLQKLQKKIAVLHSELYRRRIPVVLGFEGWDAGGKGGAIKRLTEFMDPRGYVVNPTAAPTEIEKNHHYLWRFWQNMPKAGHIAIFDRTWYGRVMVERIEGFCTKEEWQRAYREINDMEAHLANSGAIVMKFWMQIDKDEQERRFKERMENPEKQWKITDEDWRNREKWEQYEEAVNEMIIKTSTSYAPWTIVEGNCKYYARIKVLETVVNEIEKRLKKTD
;
A
#
# COMPACT_ATOMS: atom_id res chain seq x y z
N LYS A 1 -32.94 -3.63 23.74
CA LYS A 1 -32.52 -4.45 22.62
C LYS A 1 -31.46 -5.43 23.10
N SER A 2 -31.55 -6.71 22.72
CA SER A 2 -30.52 -7.69 23.07
C SER A 2 -29.22 -7.37 22.33
N ILE A 3 -28.07 -7.78 22.89
CA ILE A 3 -26.75 -7.61 22.24
C ILE A 3 -26.77 -8.25 20.86
N LEU A 4 -27.44 -9.40 20.71
CA LEU A 4 -27.56 -10.12 19.45
C LEU A 4 -28.35 -9.34 18.39
N GLU A 5 -29.50 -8.74 18.76
CA GLU A 5 -30.28 -7.91 17.83
C GLU A 5 -29.50 -6.71 17.35
N ASN A 6 -28.76 -6.05 18.25
CA ASN A 6 -27.92 -4.93 17.90
C ASN A 6 -26.78 -5.36 16.94
N MET A 7 -26.15 -6.53 17.18
CA MET A 7 -25.13 -7.09 16.28
C MET A 7 -25.70 -7.31 14.87
N LEU A 8 -26.85 -7.98 14.77
CA LEU A 8 -27.49 -8.26 13.48
C LEU A 8 -27.80 -6.96 12.72
N GLU A 9 -28.41 -5.96 13.39
CA GLU A 9 -28.73 -4.67 12.76
C GLU A 9 -27.50 -3.89 12.31
N GLN A 10 -26.42 -3.89 13.11
CA GLN A 10 -25.20 -3.14 12.78
C GLN A 10 -24.35 -3.81 11.70
N THR A 11 -24.53 -5.11 11.48
CA THR A 11 -23.74 -5.89 10.52
C THR A 11 -24.56 -6.44 9.35
N GLU A 12 -25.86 -6.09 9.24
CA GLU A 12 -26.68 -6.37 8.07
C GLU A 12 -26.23 -5.53 6.89
N THR A 13 -25.88 -6.16 5.77
CA THR A 13 -25.47 -5.45 4.56
C THR A 13 -26.06 -6.12 3.31
N GLU A 14 -26.25 -5.33 2.24
CA GLU A 14 -26.74 -5.84 0.97
C GLU A 14 -25.86 -6.94 0.37
N TYR A 15 -24.54 -6.80 0.53
CA TYR A 15 -23.56 -7.76 0.01
C TYR A 15 -23.26 -8.95 0.93
N ALA A 16 -23.60 -8.86 2.21
CA ALA A 16 -23.42 -9.92 3.22
C ALA A 16 -24.58 -9.93 4.22
N PRO A 17 -25.82 -10.25 3.77
CA PRO A 17 -26.99 -10.26 4.64
C PRO A 17 -27.00 -11.49 5.54
N TRP A 18 -27.47 -11.29 6.76
CA TRP A 18 -27.73 -12.37 7.70
C TRP A 18 -28.90 -13.25 7.25
N THR A 19 -28.80 -14.53 7.51
CA THR A 19 -29.93 -15.45 7.36
C THR A 19 -30.19 -16.10 8.72
N ILE A 20 -31.31 -15.77 9.33
CA ILE A 20 -31.75 -16.39 10.56
C ILE A 20 -32.32 -17.78 10.25
N VAL A 21 -31.80 -18.80 10.94
CA VAL A 21 -32.22 -20.19 10.75
C VAL A 21 -32.82 -20.70 12.04
N GLU A 22 -34.08 -21.07 11.99
CA GLU A 22 -34.79 -21.71 13.09
C GLU A 22 -34.27 -23.14 13.27
N ALA A 23 -33.60 -23.42 14.40
CA ALA A 23 -32.86 -24.66 14.60
C ALA A 23 -33.54 -25.66 15.57
N THR A 24 -34.75 -25.42 16.02
CA THR A 24 -35.47 -26.36 16.86
C THR A 24 -35.74 -27.70 16.17
N ASP A 25 -36.05 -27.67 14.87
CA ASP A 25 -36.08 -28.84 14.00
C ASP A 25 -34.80 -28.90 13.16
N LYS A 26 -33.99 -29.91 13.41
CA LYS A 26 -32.73 -30.11 12.70
C LYS A 26 -32.90 -30.33 11.18
N LYS A 27 -33.98 -31.01 10.77
CA LYS A 27 -34.21 -31.27 9.33
C LYS A 27 -34.61 -29.98 8.63
N TYR A 28 -35.47 -29.17 9.25
CA TYR A 28 -35.84 -27.86 8.74
C TYR A 28 -34.61 -26.93 8.65
N ALA A 29 -33.82 -26.85 9.72
CA ALA A 29 -32.63 -26.03 9.74
C ALA A 29 -31.64 -26.42 8.62
N THR A 30 -31.38 -27.70 8.44
CA THR A 30 -30.54 -28.22 7.37
C THR A 30 -31.08 -27.86 5.98
N ALA A 31 -32.38 -28.07 5.74
CA ALA A 31 -33.02 -27.73 4.48
C ALA A 31 -32.96 -26.23 4.17
N LYS A 32 -33.19 -25.37 5.18
CA LYS A 32 -33.13 -23.92 5.06
C LYS A 32 -31.68 -23.43 4.72
N ILE A 33 -30.66 -24.01 5.36
CA ILE A 33 -29.25 -23.70 5.06
C ILE A 33 -28.95 -24.07 3.61
N TYR A 34 -29.25 -25.30 3.16
CA TYR A 34 -28.98 -25.72 1.79
C TYR A 34 -29.73 -24.86 0.77
N ALA A 35 -31.02 -24.58 0.99
CA ALA A 35 -31.80 -23.73 0.09
C ALA A 35 -31.19 -22.31 -0.01
N THR A 36 -30.76 -21.73 1.11
CA THR A 36 -30.11 -20.42 1.11
C THR A 36 -28.78 -20.43 0.35
N VAL A 37 -27.94 -21.45 0.59
CA VAL A 37 -26.63 -21.57 -0.10
C VAL A 37 -26.83 -21.77 -1.61
N ILE A 38 -27.74 -22.66 -2.02
CA ILE A 38 -28.04 -22.92 -3.43
C ILE A 38 -28.51 -21.64 -4.10
N ARG A 39 -29.50 -20.95 -3.55
CA ARG A 39 -30.00 -19.68 -4.10
C ARG A 39 -28.87 -18.63 -4.26
N ARG A 40 -28.02 -18.50 -3.27
CA ARG A 40 -26.88 -17.56 -3.34
C ARG A 40 -25.85 -17.92 -4.41
N LEU A 41 -25.59 -19.21 -4.59
CA LEU A 41 -24.72 -19.70 -5.66
C LEU A 41 -25.31 -19.44 -7.04
N GLU A 42 -26.61 -19.70 -7.22
CA GLU A 42 -27.35 -19.42 -8.47
C GLU A 42 -27.30 -17.93 -8.80
N GLU A 43 -27.64 -17.04 -7.84
CA GLU A 43 -27.56 -15.58 -8.00
C GLU A 43 -26.14 -15.12 -8.39
N ALA A 44 -25.10 -15.73 -7.81
CA ALA A 44 -23.69 -15.39 -8.11
C ALA A 44 -23.29 -15.85 -9.53
N LEU A 45 -23.77 -17.02 -9.98
CA LEU A 45 -23.53 -17.53 -11.33
C LEU A 45 -24.21 -16.67 -12.39
N GLU A 46 -25.48 -16.28 -12.16
CA GLU A 46 -26.23 -15.40 -13.06
C GLU A 46 -25.55 -14.03 -13.19
N LYS A 47 -25.14 -13.41 -12.08
CA LYS A 47 -24.38 -12.15 -12.11
C LYS A 47 -23.08 -12.25 -12.91
N ARG A 48 -22.37 -13.38 -12.80
CA ARG A 48 -21.15 -13.62 -13.61
C ARG A 48 -21.44 -13.74 -15.12
N THR A 49 -22.54 -14.35 -15.49
CA THR A 49 -22.96 -14.52 -16.88
C THR A 49 -23.31 -13.16 -17.50
N VAL A 50 -24.13 -12.37 -16.81
CA VAL A 50 -24.51 -11.00 -17.22
C VAL A 50 -23.29 -10.08 -17.35
N GLN A 51 -22.33 -10.19 -16.45
CA GLN A 51 -21.08 -9.41 -16.52
C GLN A 51 -20.21 -9.80 -17.72
N LYS A 52 -20.18 -11.09 -18.09
CA LYS A 52 -19.44 -11.54 -19.29
C LYS A 52 -20.08 -11.02 -20.58
N GLU A 53 -21.39 -10.96 -20.67
CA GLU A 53 -22.13 -10.44 -21.83
C GLU A 53 -21.95 -8.92 -21.97
N LYS A 54 -22.01 -8.15 -20.88
CA LYS A 54 -21.74 -6.70 -20.89
C LYS A 54 -20.30 -6.35 -21.31
N LYS A 55 -19.29 -7.16 -20.94
CA LYS A 55 -17.90 -6.97 -21.37
C LYS A 55 -17.67 -7.06 -22.89
N GLN A 56 -18.53 -7.73 -23.63
CA GLN A 56 -18.44 -7.77 -25.09
C GLN A 56 -18.95 -6.49 -25.76
N THR A 57 -19.78 -5.70 -25.10
CA THR A 57 -20.42 -4.50 -25.65
C THR A 57 -19.66 -3.19 -25.33
N GLU A 58 -18.87 -3.15 -24.26
CA GLU A 58 -18.21 -1.92 -23.76
C GLU A 58 -16.79 -1.63 -24.33
N LYS A 59 -16.43 -2.20 -25.48
CA LYS A 59 -15.10 -2.01 -26.11
C LYS A 59 -14.82 -0.61 -26.67
N GLN A 60 -15.73 0.36 -26.52
CA GLN A 60 -15.59 1.72 -27.06
C GLN A 60 -15.96 2.81 -26.06
N GLU A 61 -15.20 2.99 -24.98
CA GLU A 61 -15.24 4.25 -24.26
C GLU A 61 -13.91 4.98 -24.35
N LYS A 62 -14.01 6.25 -24.79
CA LYS A 62 -12.92 7.19 -24.98
C LYS A 62 -12.08 7.33 -23.69
N LYS A 63 -10.77 7.29 -23.84
CA LYS A 63 -9.83 7.76 -22.80
C LYS A 63 -10.17 9.19 -22.41
N GLN A 64 -10.90 9.38 -21.33
CA GLN A 64 -11.07 10.67 -20.72
C GLN A 64 -9.79 10.93 -19.91
N LYS A 65 -9.05 12.00 -20.22
CA LYS A 65 -7.97 12.49 -19.38
C LYS A 65 -8.57 12.87 -18.04
N LEU A 66 -8.31 12.06 -17.01
CA LEU A 66 -9.03 12.14 -15.74
C LEU A 66 -8.55 13.28 -14.84
N PHE A 67 -7.35 13.84 -15.06
CA PHE A 67 -6.77 14.87 -14.20
C PHE A 67 -5.95 15.85 -15.02
N GLU A 68 -6.28 17.15 -14.93
CA GLU A 68 -5.54 18.24 -15.59
C GLU A 68 -4.26 18.63 -14.84
N ALA A 69 -4.09 18.23 -13.57
CA ALA A 69 -2.91 18.55 -12.77
C ALA A 69 -2.20 17.28 -12.28
N SER A 70 -0.92 17.15 -12.59
CA SER A 70 -0.07 16.11 -12.05
C SER A 70 0.35 16.47 -10.62
N VAL A 71 0.01 15.61 -9.65
CA VAL A 71 0.45 15.78 -8.25
C VAL A 71 1.97 15.63 -8.16
N LEU A 72 2.55 14.75 -9.01
CA LEU A 72 3.99 14.51 -9.05
C LEU A 72 4.78 15.69 -9.59
N SER A 73 4.21 16.51 -10.48
CA SER A 73 4.87 17.71 -11.01
C SER A 73 5.06 18.81 -9.97
N ASN A 74 4.37 18.75 -8.84
CA ASN A 74 4.55 19.68 -7.73
C ASN A 74 5.76 19.36 -6.84
N ALA A 75 6.42 18.21 -7.06
CA ALA A 75 7.62 17.85 -6.31
C ALA A 75 8.84 18.65 -6.78
N ASP A 76 9.46 19.40 -5.88
CA ASP A 76 10.67 20.16 -6.17
C ASP A 76 11.90 19.24 -6.13
N LEU A 77 12.25 18.67 -7.28
CA LEU A 77 13.37 17.73 -7.41
C LEU A 77 14.76 18.39 -7.29
N SER A 78 14.83 19.74 -7.17
CA SER A 78 16.07 20.47 -6.89
C SER A 78 16.51 20.43 -5.43
N CYS A 79 15.61 20.00 -4.53
CA CYS A 79 15.88 19.87 -3.10
C CYS A 79 17.11 18.98 -2.84
N SER A 80 18.08 19.49 -2.10
CA SER A 80 19.34 18.78 -1.83
C SER A 80 19.91 19.12 -0.45
N TYR A 81 20.79 18.27 0.04
CA TYR A 81 21.67 18.52 1.18
C TYR A 81 23.12 18.23 0.79
N THR A 82 24.05 18.99 1.39
CA THR A 82 25.47 18.64 1.36
C THR A 82 25.70 17.36 2.16
N LYS A 83 26.88 16.76 1.98
CA LYS A 83 27.25 15.53 2.71
C LYS A 83 27.38 15.79 4.23
N GLU A 84 27.80 16.98 4.61
CA GLU A 84 27.99 17.42 5.99
C GLU A 84 26.62 17.62 6.68
N GLU A 85 25.73 18.39 6.07
CA GLU A 85 24.35 18.59 6.55
C GLU A 85 23.60 17.25 6.70
N TYR A 86 23.74 16.39 5.68
CA TYR A 86 23.15 15.05 5.71
C TYR A 86 23.63 14.22 6.90
N LYS A 87 24.95 14.17 7.16
CA LYS A 87 25.50 13.39 8.27
C LYS A 87 24.99 13.86 9.63
N GLU A 88 24.99 15.18 9.82
CA GLU A 88 24.52 15.78 11.09
C GLU A 88 23.03 15.48 11.33
N ARG A 89 22.18 15.75 10.32
CA ARG A 89 20.73 15.49 10.42
C ARG A 89 20.43 14.01 10.61
N LEU A 90 21.10 13.16 9.84
CA LEU A 90 20.90 11.70 9.91
C LEU A 90 21.19 11.19 11.32
N GLN A 91 22.31 11.56 11.92
CA GLN A 91 22.69 11.10 13.26
C GLN A 91 21.67 11.54 14.33
N LYS A 92 21.19 12.79 14.26
CA LYS A 92 20.15 13.29 15.17
C LYS A 92 18.83 12.51 15.02
N LEU A 93 18.38 12.29 13.79
CA LEU A 93 17.14 11.58 13.53
C LEU A 93 17.21 10.10 13.92
N GLN A 94 18.32 9.43 13.63
CA GLN A 94 18.49 8.03 13.98
C GLN A 94 18.48 7.80 15.51
N LYS A 95 19.14 8.66 16.29
CA LYS A 95 19.06 8.62 17.75
C LYS A 95 17.61 8.81 18.23
N LYS A 96 16.90 9.76 17.63
CA LYS A 96 15.49 10.03 17.95
C LYS A 96 14.57 8.86 17.61
N ILE A 97 14.77 8.24 16.45
CA ILE A 97 14.03 7.04 16.03
C ILE A 97 14.24 5.89 17.01
N ALA A 98 15.45 5.67 17.50
CA ALA A 98 15.71 4.62 18.51
C ALA A 98 14.88 4.82 19.78
N VAL A 99 14.78 6.06 20.27
CA VAL A 99 13.94 6.40 21.44
C VAL A 99 12.46 6.19 21.13
N LEU A 100 11.98 6.73 20.00
CA LEU A 100 10.58 6.62 19.60
C LEU A 100 10.17 5.16 19.35
N HIS A 101 11.06 4.34 18.79
CA HIS A 101 10.82 2.91 18.61
C HIS A 101 10.60 2.20 19.95
N SER A 102 11.38 2.51 20.97
CA SER A 102 11.19 1.99 22.33
C SER A 102 9.84 2.44 22.94
N GLU A 103 9.44 3.69 22.72
CA GLU A 103 8.14 4.21 23.16
C GLU A 103 6.96 3.54 22.46
N LEU A 104 7.04 3.31 21.14
CA LEU A 104 6.02 2.56 20.41
C LEU A 104 5.84 1.15 20.98
N TYR A 105 6.96 0.46 21.28
CA TYR A 105 6.93 -0.87 21.88
C TYR A 105 6.25 -0.84 23.25
N ARG A 106 6.63 0.11 24.12
CA ARG A 106 6.10 0.26 25.47
C ARG A 106 4.60 0.60 25.46
N ARG A 107 4.17 1.49 24.58
CA ARG A 107 2.78 1.94 24.46
C ARG A 107 1.93 1.01 23.56
N ARG A 108 2.52 -0.06 23.01
CA ARG A 108 1.83 -1.04 22.17
C ARG A 108 1.21 -0.46 20.89
N ILE A 109 1.82 0.59 20.33
CA ILE A 109 1.32 1.27 19.12
C ILE A 109 1.96 0.61 17.88
N PRO A 110 1.18 -0.06 17.01
CA PRO A 110 1.70 -0.62 15.77
C PRO A 110 1.93 0.46 14.71
N VAL A 111 2.92 0.25 13.84
CA VAL A 111 3.24 1.17 12.73
C VAL A 111 3.34 0.39 11.43
N VAL A 112 2.73 0.91 10.38
CA VAL A 112 2.80 0.36 9.02
C VAL A 112 3.39 1.41 8.10
N LEU A 113 4.51 1.07 7.44
CA LEU A 113 5.20 1.94 6.50
C LEU A 113 5.17 1.32 5.11
N GLY A 114 4.53 1.98 4.16
CA GLY A 114 4.51 1.57 2.76
C GLY A 114 5.46 2.42 1.90
N PHE A 115 6.36 1.77 1.17
CA PHE A 115 7.29 2.43 0.25
C PHE A 115 7.01 2.04 -1.19
N GLU A 116 6.64 3.05 -1.98
CA GLU A 116 6.51 2.96 -3.43
C GLU A 116 7.39 4.01 -4.10
N GLY A 117 7.53 3.94 -5.40
CA GLY A 117 8.31 4.90 -6.17
C GLY A 117 8.98 4.27 -7.37
N TRP A 118 9.50 5.12 -8.23
CA TRP A 118 10.20 4.70 -9.44
C TRP A 118 11.31 3.69 -9.16
N ASP A 119 11.59 2.84 -10.14
CA ASP A 119 12.75 1.96 -10.06
C ASP A 119 14.02 2.82 -9.94
N ALA A 120 14.96 2.38 -9.12
CA ALA A 120 16.09 3.18 -8.66
C ALA A 120 15.74 4.45 -7.85
N GLY A 121 14.48 4.72 -7.48
CA GLY A 121 14.04 5.89 -6.71
C GLY A 121 14.66 6.04 -5.32
N GLY A 122 15.21 4.96 -4.74
CA GLY A 122 15.95 5.03 -3.46
C GLY A 122 15.24 4.40 -2.26
N LYS A 123 14.13 3.67 -2.47
CA LYS A 123 13.36 2.97 -1.44
C LYS A 123 14.24 2.21 -0.43
N GLY A 124 14.96 1.20 -0.85
CA GLY A 124 15.82 0.39 0.04
C GLY A 124 16.93 1.20 0.74
N GLY A 125 17.39 2.31 0.12
CA GLY A 125 18.35 3.21 0.75
C GLY A 125 17.77 4.03 1.91
N ALA A 126 16.51 4.42 1.81
CA ALA A 126 15.77 5.10 2.87
C ALA A 126 15.42 4.12 3.99
N ILE A 127 14.88 2.94 3.66
CA ILE A 127 14.55 1.88 4.61
C ILE A 127 15.80 1.49 5.45
N LYS A 128 16.96 1.28 4.80
CA LYS A 128 18.21 0.97 5.51
C LYS A 128 18.57 2.03 6.54
N ARG A 129 18.45 3.34 6.23
CA ARG A 129 18.79 4.43 7.17
C ARG A 129 17.77 4.57 8.29
N LEU A 130 16.51 4.29 7.97
CA LEU A 130 15.42 4.29 8.95
C LEU A 130 15.62 3.21 10.01
N THR A 131 16.00 1.99 9.59
CA THR A 131 16.08 0.83 10.50
C THR A 131 17.42 0.68 11.19
N GLU A 132 18.44 1.42 10.79
CA GLU A 132 19.84 1.24 11.22
C GLU A 132 20.03 1.37 12.76
N PHE A 133 19.18 2.13 13.45
CA PHE A 133 19.22 2.34 14.90
C PHE A 133 17.99 1.77 15.63
N MET A 134 17.15 1.00 14.95
CA MET A 134 16.03 0.29 15.55
C MET A 134 16.47 -1.07 16.09
N ASP A 135 15.84 -1.55 17.16
CA ASP A 135 16.00 -2.94 17.61
C ASP A 135 15.39 -3.88 16.56
N PRO A 136 16.17 -4.83 15.99
CA PRO A 136 15.70 -5.71 14.94
C PRO A 136 14.52 -6.62 15.35
N ARG A 137 14.29 -6.79 16.65
CA ARG A 137 13.13 -7.55 17.15
C ARG A 137 11.82 -6.77 17.08
N GLY A 138 11.89 -5.44 16.93
CA GLY A 138 10.73 -4.56 16.94
C GLY A 138 10.24 -4.16 15.55
N TYR A 139 10.87 -4.60 14.47
CA TYR A 139 10.42 -4.32 13.11
C TYR A 139 10.62 -5.51 12.16
N VAL A 140 9.86 -5.51 11.07
CA VAL A 140 10.03 -6.44 9.96
C VAL A 140 10.01 -5.67 8.65
N VAL A 141 10.96 -5.96 7.77
CA VAL A 141 10.95 -5.46 6.38
C VAL A 141 10.39 -6.55 5.49
N ASN A 142 9.32 -6.25 4.77
CA ASN A 142 8.61 -7.15 3.87
C ASN A 142 8.87 -6.73 2.41
N PRO A 143 9.86 -7.30 1.72
CA PRO A 143 10.04 -7.07 0.28
C PRO A 143 8.93 -7.79 -0.48
N THR A 144 8.20 -7.05 -1.32
CA THR A 144 7.10 -7.61 -2.11
C THR A 144 7.58 -7.96 -3.51
N ALA A 145 7.58 -9.22 -3.84
CA ALA A 145 7.83 -9.77 -5.18
C ALA A 145 6.52 -10.19 -5.87
N ALA A 146 6.62 -10.78 -7.05
CA ALA A 146 5.47 -11.41 -7.71
C ALA A 146 4.78 -12.41 -6.77
N PRO A 147 3.44 -12.53 -6.82
CA PRO A 147 2.71 -13.42 -5.92
C PRO A 147 3.05 -14.89 -6.20
N THR A 148 3.18 -15.65 -5.12
CA THR A 148 3.32 -17.12 -5.19
C THR A 148 2.03 -17.78 -5.68
N GLU A 149 2.08 -19.06 -6.05
CA GLU A 149 0.87 -19.81 -6.48
C GLU A 149 -0.20 -19.86 -5.37
N ILE A 150 0.19 -19.92 -4.11
CA ILE A 150 -0.76 -19.86 -2.99
C ILE A 150 -1.42 -18.49 -2.92
N GLU A 151 -0.64 -17.43 -3.00
CA GLU A 151 -1.15 -16.05 -2.93
C GLU A 151 -2.07 -15.70 -4.09
N LYS A 152 -1.84 -16.25 -5.29
CA LYS A 152 -2.71 -16.05 -6.46
C LYS A 152 -4.13 -16.61 -6.27
N ASN A 153 -4.29 -17.63 -5.41
CA ASN A 153 -5.59 -18.23 -5.11
C ASN A 153 -6.39 -17.47 -4.04
N HIS A 154 -5.80 -16.41 -3.46
CA HIS A 154 -6.43 -15.56 -2.46
C HIS A 154 -6.69 -14.15 -2.99
N HIS A 155 -7.50 -13.38 -2.28
CA HIS A 155 -7.63 -11.96 -2.55
C HIS A 155 -6.27 -11.27 -2.44
N TYR A 156 -5.91 -10.34 -3.36
CA TYR A 156 -4.56 -9.75 -3.43
C TYR A 156 -4.08 -9.09 -2.13
N LEU A 157 -5.00 -8.60 -1.27
CA LEU A 157 -4.67 -8.03 0.04
C LEU A 157 -4.30 -9.10 1.08
N TRP A 158 -4.66 -10.37 0.87
CA TRP A 158 -4.43 -11.45 1.84
C TRP A 158 -2.97 -11.58 2.25
N ARG A 159 -2.06 -11.55 1.30
CA ARG A 159 -0.61 -11.65 1.54
C ARG A 159 -0.05 -10.51 2.40
N PHE A 160 -0.66 -9.33 2.33
CA PHE A 160 -0.26 -8.17 3.13
C PHE A 160 -0.84 -8.26 4.54
N TRP A 161 -2.08 -8.70 4.70
CA TRP A 161 -2.69 -8.92 6.01
C TRP A 161 -1.88 -9.87 6.89
N GLN A 162 -1.28 -10.91 6.33
CA GLN A 162 -0.44 -11.87 7.05
C GLN A 162 0.84 -11.24 7.63
N ASN A 163 1.28 -10.12 7.07
CA ASN A 163 2.50 -9.42 7.45
C ASN A 163 2.23 -8.13 8.24
N MET A 164 1.00 -7.89 8.69
CA MET A 164 0.69 -6.74 9.52
C MET A 164 1.34 -6.85 10.89
N PRO A 165 1.80 -5.71 11.47
CA PRO A 165 2.57 -5.74 12.71
C PRO A 165 1.68 -6.08 13.90
N LYS A 166 2.23 -6.82 14.85
CA LYS A 166 1.63 -6.94 16.17
C LYS A 166 1.78 -5.62 16.95
N ALA A 167 1.00 -5.44 18.00
CA ALA A 167 1.03 -4.23 18.83
C ALA A 167 2.44 -3.86 19.30
N GLY A 168 2.83 -2.61 19.07
CA GLY A 168 4.16 -2.08 19.44
C GLY A 168 5.29 -2.40 18.44
N HIS A 169 4.98 -2.95 17.28
CA HIS A 169 5.97 -3.31 16.24
C HIS A 169 5.73 -2.53 14.96
N ILE A 170 6.76 -2.51 14.09
CA ILE A 170 6.75 -1.80 12.81
C ILE A 170 6.81 -2.82 11.68
N ALA A 171 5.86 -2.77 10.75
CA ALA A 171 5.96 -3.45 9.46
C ALA A 171 6.33 -2.44 8.38
N ILE A 172 7.37 -2.74 7.62
CA ILE A 172 7.87 -1.92 6.52
C ILE A 172 7.69 -2.73 5.23
N PHE A 173 6.90 -2.21 4.29
CA PHE A 173 6.67 -2.85 3.01
C PHE A 173 7.50 -2.14 1.93
N ASP A 174 8.47 -2.83 1.34
CA ASP A 174 9.20 -2.40 0.13
C ASP A 174 8.45 -2.94 -1.09
N ARG A 175 7.70 -2.08 -1.75
CA ARG A 175 6.53 -2.32 -2.59
C ARG A 175 5.35 -2.86 -1.77
N THR A 176 4.14 -2.47 -2.16
CA THR A 176 2.96 -2.62 -1.32
C THR A 176 1.78 -3.19 -2.11
N TRP A 177 0.59 -3.18 -1.47
CA TRP A 177 -0.70 -3.47 -2.09
C TRP A 177 -1.08 -2.54 -3.24
N TYR A 178 -0.40 -1.41 -3.35
CA TYR A 178 -0.59 -0.47 -4.46
C TYR A 178 -0.12 -1.00 -5.81
N GLY A 179 0.65 -2.08 -5.85
CA GLY A 179 0.97 -2.83 -7.07
C GLY A 179 -0.26 -3.15 -7.92
N ARG A 180 -1.43 -3.40 -7.29
CA ARG A 180 -2.72 -3.67 -7.95
C ARG A 180 -3.15 -2.53 -8.88
N VAL A 181 -2.97 -1.28 -8.48
CA VAL A 181 -3.38 -0.09 -9.25
C VAL A 181 -2.26 0.53 -10.08
N MET A 182 -1.06 -0.01 -9.99
CA MET A 182 0.13 0.39 -10.77
C MET A 182 0.60 -0.73 -11.70
N VAL A 183 1.54 -1.55 -11.27
CA VAL A 183 2.17 -2.56 -12.12
C VAL A 183 1.17 -3.59 -12.66
N GLU A 184 0.26 -4.09 -11.83
CA GLU A 184 -0.71 -5.10 -12.27
C GLU A 184 -1.72 -4.51 -13.27
N ARG A 185 -2.11 -3.23 -13.10
CA ARG A 185 -2.95 -2.48 -14.05
C ARG A 185 -2.25 -2.30 -15.39
N ILE A 186 -0.98 -1.88 -15.38
CA ILE A 186 -0.23 -1.50 -16.58
C ILE A 186 0.23 -2.72 -17.36
N GLU A 187 0.65 -3.79 -16.65
CA GLU A 187 1.07 -5.04 -17.27
C GLU A 187 -0.10 -5.99 -17.62
N GLY A 188 -1.34 -5.62 -17.24
CA GLY A 188 -2.51 -6.43 -17.54
C GLY A 188 -2.64 -7.70 -16.71
N PHE A 189 -2.03 -7.73 -15.51
CA PHE A 189 -2.11 -8.86 -14.59
C PHE A 189 -3.42 -8.89 -13.79
N CYS A 190 -4.23 -7.84 -13.90
CA CYS A 190 -5.59 -7.76 -13.36
C CYS A 190 -6.53 -7.08 -14.34
N THR A 191 -7.83 -7.30 -14.18
CA THR A 191 -8.86 -6.69 -15.03
C THR A 191 -9.11 -5.22 -14.66
N LYS A 192 -9.78 -4.47 -15.54
CA LYS A 192 -10.15 -3.07 -15.30
C LYS A 192 -11.00 -2.93 -14.03
N GLU A 193 -11.98 -3.82 -13.85
CA GLU A 193 -12.85 -3.83 -12.69
C GLU A 193 -12.09 -4.11 -11.38
N GLU A 194 -11.08 -4.97 -11.45
CA GLU A 194 -10.27 -5.33 -10.28
C GLU A 194 -9.43 -4.16 -9.80
N TRP A 195 -8.70 -3.47 -10.68
CA TRP A 195 -7.91 -2.33 -10.22
C TRP A 195 -8.78 -1.09 -9.89
N GLN A 196 -9.94 -0.93 -10.54
CA GLN A 196 -10.84 0.18 -10.22
C GLN A 196 -11.46 0.05 -8.82
N ARG A 197 -11.91 -1.15 -8.44
CA ARG A 197 -12.43 -1.38 -7.07
C ARG A 197 -11.33 -1.35 -6.01
N ALA A 198 -10.08 -1.67 -6.39
CA ALA A 198 -8.96 -1.75 -5.47
C ALA A 198 -8.68 -0.44 -4.71
N TYR A 199 -8.97 0.72 -5.29
CA TYR A 199 -8.84 2.00 -4.58
C TYR A 199 -9.69 2.05 -3.30
N ARG A 200 -10.93 1.56 -3.38
CA ARG A 200 -11.81 1.47 -2.20
C ARG A 200 -11.34 0.39 -1.24
N GLU A 201 -11.03 -0.80 -1.73
CA GLU A 201 -10.55 -1.92 -0.92
C GLU A 201 -9.29 -1.55 -0.12
N ILE A 202 -8.37 -0.81 -0.72
CA ILE A 202 -7.14 -0.32 -0.09
C ILE A 202 -7.48 0.72 0.98
N ASN A 203 -8.31 1.70 0.66
CA ASN A 203 -8.72 2.72 1.63
C ASN A 203 -9.44 2.10 2.83
N ASP A 204 -10.29 1.11 2.61
CA ASP A 204 -11.00 0.39 3.68
C ASP A 204 -9.99 -0.39 4.55
N MET A 205 -9.01 -1.08 3.96
CA MET A 205 -7.95 -1.79 4.68
C MET A 205 -7.13 -0.83 5.55
N GLU A 206 -6.70 0.30 5.00
CA GLU A 206 -5.91 1.31 5.72
C GLU A 206 -6.75 1.98 6.83
N ALA A 207 -8.05 2.21 6.60
CA ALA A 207 -8.97 2.69 7.62
C ALA A 207 -9.10 1.71 8.79
N HIS A 208 -9.22 0.41 8.53
CA HIS A 208 -9.25 -0.62 9.58
C HIS A 208 -7.97 -0.58 10.44
N LEU A 209 -6.80 -0.47 9.82
CA LEU A 209 -5.53 -0.36 10.52
C LEU A 209 -5.47 0.92 11.37
N ALA A 210 -5.83 2.07 10.80
CA ALA A 210 -5.81 3.35 11.51
C ALA A 210 -6.81 3.37 12.68
N ASN A 211 -8.03 2.85 12.47
CA ASN A 211 -9.07 2.77 13.49
C ASN A 211 -8.70 1.81 14.63
N SER A 212 -7.91 0.77 14.35
CA SER A 212 -7.34 -0.11 15.38
C SER A 212 -6.18 0.52 16.17
N GLY A 213 -5.81 1.75 15.85
CA GLY A 213 -4.75 2.51 16.52
C GLY A 213 -3.38 2.45 15.85
N ALA A 214 -3.25 1.83 14.68
CA ALA A 214 -2.01 1.82 13.94
C ALA A 214 -1.69 3.21 13.34
N ILE A 215 -0.39 3.52 13.24
CA ILE A 215 0.10 4.64 12.45
C ILE A 215 0.40 4.12 11.05
N VAL A 216 -0.30 4.62 10.03
CA VAL A 216 -0.09 4.22 8.63
C VAL A 216 0.55 5.37 7.88
N MET A 217 1.74 5.15 7.32
CA MET A 217 2.49 6.15 6.54
C MET A 217 2.86 5.56 5.18
N LYS A 218 2.72 6.37 4.12
CA LYS A 218 2.99 5.97 2.75
C LYS A 218 3.95 6.95 2.10
N PHE A 219 4.96 6.41 1.42
CA PHE A 219 6.01 7.17 0.77
C PHE A 219 6.06 6.83 -0.73
N TRP A 220 5.96 7.88 -1.55
CA TRP A 220 6.27 7.79 -2.97
C TRP A 220 7.63 8.42 -3.24
N MET A 221 8.61 7.59 -3.66
CA MET A 221 9.97 8.06 -3.98
C MET A 221 10.01 8.59 -5.41
N GLN A 222 9.92 9.93 -5.53
CA GLN A 222 9.84 10.63 -6.81
C GLN A 222 11.23 11.00 -7.30
N ILE A 223 11.57 10.60 -8.52
CA ILE A 223 12.73 11.04 -9.29
C ILE A 223 12.28 11.40 -10.70
N ASP A 224 13.04 12.20 -11.41
CA ASP A 224 12.81 12.39 -12.83
C ASP A 224 13.40 11.25 -13.69
N LYS A 225 13.03 11.27 -14.95
CA LYS A 225 13.40 10.23 -15.91
C LYS A 225 14.92 10.21 -16.18
N ASP A 226 15.56 11.37 -16.16
CA ASP A 226 17.00 11.49 -16.42
C ASP A 226 17.83 10.96 -15.25
N GLU A 227 17.42 11.27 -14.01
CA GLU A 227 18.05 10.73 -12.81
C GLU A 227 17.88 9.21 -12.71
N GLN A 228 16.72 8.67 -13.12
CA GLN A 228 16.55 7.23 -13.19
C GLN A 228 17.54 6.58 -14.14
N GLU A 229 17.68 7.12 -15.36
CA GLU A 229 18.63 6.60 -16.35
C GLU A 229 20.08 6.68 -15.87
N ARG A 230 20.45 7.81 -15.27
CA ARG A 230 21.78 7.98 -14.66
C ARG A 230 22.05 6.90 -13.61
N ARG A 231 21.05 6.59 -12.76
CA ARG A 231 21.17 5.55 -11.74
C ARG A 231 21.22 4.14 -12.31
N PHE A 232 20.51 3.88 -13.40
CA PHE A 232 20.58 2.60 -14.10
C PHE A 232 21.98 2.38 -14.67
N LYS A 233 22.55 3.37 -15.36
CA LYS A 233 23.94 3.33 -15.87
C LYS A 233 24.94 3.11 -14.74
N GLU A 234 24.84 3.85 -13.64
CA GLU A 234 25.68 3.69 -12.44
C GLU A 234 25.62 2.26 -11.85
N ARG A 235 24.43 1.62 -11.89
CA ARG A 235 24.27 0.23 -11.43
C ARG A 235 24.90 -0.78 -12.37
N MET A 236 24.77 -0.59 -13.69
CA MET A 236 25.37 -1.48 -14.69
C MET A 236 26.91 -1.44 -14.65
N GLU A 237 27.49 -0.27 -14.39
CA GLU A 237 28.95 -0.08 -14.31
C GLU A 237 29.54 -0.62 -12.98
N ASN A 238 28.73 -0.81 -11.94
CA ASN A 238 29.20 -1.26 -10.64
C ASN A 238 28.90 -2.75 -10.43
N PRO A 239 29.94 -3.64 -10.43
CA PRO A 239 29.76 -5.09 -10.26
C PRO A 239 28.96 -5.50 -9.01
N GLU A 240 29.07 -4.73 -7.91
CA GLU A 240 28.34 -5.00 -6.67
C GLU A 240 26.85 -4.64 -6.78
N LYS A 241 26.43 -3.92 -7.82
CA LYS A 241 25.05 -3.41 -7.99
C LYS A 241 24.37 -3.91 -9.25
N GLN A 242 25.06 -4.61 -10.14
CA GLN A 242 24.49 -5.12 -11.40
C GLN A 242 23.26 -6.00 -11.17
N TRP A 243 23.26 -6.79 -10.11
CA TRP A 243 22.11 -7.64 -9.74
C TRP A 243 20.83 -6.86 -9.41
N LYS A 244 20.91 -5.53 -9.23
CA LYS A 244 19.77 -4.64 -8.92
C LYS A 244 19.12 -4.05 -10.16
N ILE A 245 19.58 -4.39 -11.34
CA ILE A 245 18.99 -3.93 -12.60
C ILE A 245 18.61 -5.13 -13.44
N THR A 246 17.42 -5.10 -13.99
CA THR A 246 16.85 -6.16 -14.80
C THR A 246 16.23 -5.58 -16.07
N ASP A 247 15.92 -6.43 -17.04
CA ASP A 247 15.19 -6.03 -18.24
C ASP A 247 13.80 -5.46 -17.92
N GLU A 248 13.23 -5.83 -16.76
CA GLU A 248 11.96 -5.30 -16.29
C GLU A 248 12.06 -3.80 -15.96
N ASP A 249 13.15 -3.35 -15.35
CA ASP A 249 13.36 -1.93 -15.04
C ASP A 249 13.35 -1.07 -16.32
N TRP A 250 13.96 -1.56 -17.41
CA TRP A 250 13.96 -0.87 -18.70
C TRP A 250 12.57 -0.86 -19.36
N ARG A 251 11.85 -1.98 -19.34
CA ARG A 251 10.47 -2.05 -19.85
C ARG A 251 9.53 -1.12 -19.08
N ASN A 252 9.66 -1.04 -17.76
CA ASN A 252 8.88 -0.12 -16.94
C ASN A 252 9.15 1.34 -17.32
N ARG A 253 10.42 1.67 -17.61
CA ARG A 253 10.80 3.00 -18.07
C ARG A 253 10.20 3.38 -19.43
N GLU A 254 10.06 2.43 -20.34
CA GLU A 254 9.37 2.66 -21.63
C GLU A 254 7.91 3.07 -21.47
N LYS A 255 7.27 2.61 -20.40
CA LYS A 255 5.86 2.92 -20.06
C LYS A 255 5.73 4.10 -19.07
N TRP A 256 6.73 4.98 -18.99
CA TRP A 256 6.81 6.06 -17.99
C TRP A 256 5.51 6.86 -17.87
N GLU A 257 4.95 7.33 -18.99
CA GLU A 257 3.75 8.16 -18.99
C GLU A 257 2.53 7.41 -18.46
N GLN A 258 2.43 6.11 -18.75
CA GLN A 258 1.33 5.27 -18.22
C GLN A 258 1.46 5.06 -16.71
N TYR A 259 2.69 4.86 -16.22
CA TYR A 259 2.96 4.77 -14.79
C TYR A 259 2.70 6.10 -14.10
N GLU A 260 3.11 7.22 -14.68
CA GLU A 260 2.89 8.55 -14.12
C GLU A 260 1.39 8.84 -13.97
N GLU A 261 0.58 8.54 -14.99
CA GLU A 261 -0.89 8.66 -14.93
C GLU A 261 -1.47 7.78 -13.81
N ALA A 262 -1.06 6.52 -13.74
CA ALA A 262 -1.55 5.58 -12.72
C ALA A 262 -1.16 6.01 -11.30
N VAL A 263 0.04 6.54 -11.11
CA VAL A 263 0.54 7.03 -9.82
C VAL A 263 -0.18 8.31 -9.38
N ASN A 264 -0.40 9.25 -10.29
CA ASN A 264 -1.18 10.45 -9.99
C ASN A 264 -2.60 10.09 -9.54
N GLU A 265 -3.26 9.18 -10.27
CA GLU A 265 -4.59 8.69 -9.89
C GLU A 265 -4.56 7.98 -8.53
N MET A 266 -3.57 7.14 -8.28
CA MET A 266 -3.38 6.44 -7.02
C MET A 266 -3.25 7.42 -5.85
N ILE A 267 -2.36 8.39 -5.95
CA ILE A 267 -2.12 9.38 -4.89
C ILE A 267 -3.39 10.16 -4.60
N ILE A 268 -4.09 10.65 -5.63
CA ILE A 268 -5.32 11.43 -5.47
C ILE A 268 -6.43 10.62 -4.82
N LYS A 269 -6.63 9.36 -5.24
CA LYS A 269 -7.73 8.52 -4.75
C LYS A 269 -7.48 7.89 -3.39
N THR A 270 -6.24 7.84 -2.95
CA THR A 270 -5.88 7.11 -1.72
C THR A 270 -5.09 7.92 -0.70
N SER A 271 -4.88 9.24 -0.92
CA SER A 271 -4.33 10.10 0.12
C SER A 271 -5.44 10.52 1.08
N THR A 272 -5.65 9.69 2.10
CA THR A 272 -6.70 9.92 3.11
C THR A 272 -6.16 10.68 4.31
N SER A 273 -7.04 11.25 5.14
CA SER A 273 -6.65 11.97 6.36
C SER A 273 -5.98 11.08 7.42
N TYR A 274 -6.26 9.78 7.41
CA TYR A 274 -5.70 8.79 8.33
C TYR A 274 -4.46 8.08 7.78
N ALA A 275 -4.22 8.13 6.47
CA ALA A 275 -3.07 7.54 5.80
C ALA A 275 -2.68 8.37 4.55
N PRO A 276 -2.14 9.59 4.73
CA PRO A 276 -1.75 10.44 3.61
C PRO A 276 -0.50 9.91 2.90
N TRP A 277 -0.38 10.19 1.59
CA TRP A 277 0.86 10.00 0.86
C TRP A 277 1.86 11.13 1.15
N THR A 278 3.10 10.76 1.35
CA THR A 278 4.24 11.67 1.35
C THR A 278 5.04 11.47 0.07
N ILE A 279 5.05 12.49 -0.80
CA ILE A 279 5.93 12.53 -1.97
C ILE A 279 7.32 12.92 -1.47
N VAL A 280 8.32 12.10 -1.79
CA VAL A 280 9.71 12.29 -1.38
C VAL A 280 10.57 12.60 -2.60
N GLU A 281 11.09 13.80 -2.67
CA GLU A 281 11.98 14.26 -3.74
C GLU A 281 13.29 13.48 -3.69
N GLY A 282 13.48 12.64 -4.70
CA GLY A 282 14.49 11.59 -4.70
C GLY A 282 15.75 11.85 -5.49
N ASN A 283 15.84 12.92 -6.31
CA ASN A 283 17.02 13.22 -7.10
C ASN A 283 18.26 13.35 -6.22
N CYS A 284 18.17 14.03 -5.08
CA CYS A 284 19.21 13.98 -4.06
C CYS A 284 18.93 12.85 -3.06
N LYS A 285 19.75 11.79 -3.08
CA LYS A 285 19.65 10.66 -2.15
C LYS A 285 19.74 11.07 -0.68
N TYR A 286 20.47 12.14 -0.38
CA TYR A 286 20.63 12.65 0.99
C TYR A 286 19.33 13.30 1.48
N TYR A 287 18.76 14.18 0.67
CA TYR A 287 17.49 14.84 0.97
C TYR A 287 16.36 13.82 1.17
N ALA A 288 16.19 12.89 0.21
CA ALA A 288 15.17 11.87 0.27
C ALA A 288 15.19 11.05 1.57
N ARG A 289 16.38 10.61 2.00
CA ARG A 289 16.56 9.86 3.24
C ARG A 289 16.17 10.67 4.47
N ILE A 290 16.59 11.93 4.54
CA ILE A 290 16.26 12.82 5.67
C ILE A 290 14.75 13.07 5.69
N LYS A 291 14.13 13.40 4.56
CA LYS A 291 12.67 13.63 4.48
C LYS A 291 11.86 12.43 4.99
N VAL A 292 12.25 11.21 4.61
CA VAL A 292 11.59 9.99 5.11
C VAL A 292 11.72 9.88 6.63
N LEU A 293 12.93 10.03 7.18
CA LEU A 293 13.17 9.92 8.62
C LEU A 293 12.44 11.02 9.39
N GLU A 294 12.47 12.26 8.92
CA GLU A 294 11.75 13.40 9.52
C GLU A 294 10.24 13.17 9.54
N THR A 295 9.68 12.67 8.45
CA THR A 295 8.24 12.35 8.37
C THR A 295 7.87 11.28 9.40
N VAL A 296 8.66 10.19 9.48
CA VAL A 296 8.41 9.11 10.45
C VAL A 296 8.50 9.63 11.89
N VAL A 297 9.53 10.40 12.21
CA VAL A 297 9.70 11.00 13.53
C VAL A 297 8.50 11.89 13.88
N ASN A 298 8.13 12.80 13.00
CA ASN A 298 7.07 13.77 13.24
C ASN A 298 5.70 13.09 13.44
N GLU A 299 5.36 12.09 12.64
CA GLU A 299 4.07 11.40 12.77
C GLU A 299 4.01 10.53 14.03
N ILE A 300 5.10 9.87 14.40
CA ILE A 300 5.17 9.13 15.68
C ILE A 300 5.04 10.10 16.86
N GLU A 301 5.77 11.20 16.90
CA GLU A 301 5.67 12.20 17.98
C GLU A 301 4.27 12.80 18.09
N LYS A 302 3.65 13.13 16.97
CA LYS A 302 2.28 13.63 16.92
C LYS A 302 1.29 12.63 17.53
N ARG A 303 1.48 11.34 17.29
CA ARG A 303 0.65 10.28 17.85
C ARG A 303 0.88 10.12 19.36
N LEU A 304 2.14 10.11 19.78
CA LEU A 304 2.47 9.96 21.20
C LEU A 304 1.93 11.10 22.05
N LYS A 305 1.97 12.35 21.56
CA LYS A 305 1.40 13.53 22.24
C LYS A 305 -0.13 13.51 22.35
N LYS A 306 -0.83 12.78 21.49
CA LYS A 306 -2.30 12.65 21.57
C LYS A 306 -2.75 11.59 22.56
N THR A 307 -1.84 10.78 23.05
CA THR A 307 -2.12 9.63 23.94
C THR A 307 -1.73 9.94 25.38
N ASP A 308 -1.06 11.04 25.63
CA ASP A 308 -0.82 11.65 26.94
C ASP A 308 -1.97 12.60 27.30
#